data_e3ccffb121773bad04309975261179b0
#
_entry.id   e3ccffb121773bad04309975261179b0
#
_cell.length_a   1.000
_cell.length_b   1.000
_cell.length_c   1.000
_cell.angle_alpha   90.00
_cell.angle_beta   90.00
_cell.angle_gamma   90.00
#
_symmetry.space_group_name_H-M   'P 1'
#
loop_
_entity.id
_entity.type
_entity.pdbx_description
1 polymer ?
#
loop_
_entity_poly.entity_id
_entity_poly.type
_entity_poly.pdbx_seq_one_letter_code
_entity_poly.pdbx_strand_id
1 'polypeptide(L)'
;SLAFNERSTGKEGLTGRFPSERTDEYKPLMFEYGAPIKVKWRAPKHHSKSDWVGLYMVADNASREVTRVSSAGRWVATVPNEYEETPADRGILVANQPVLGAKRADGSTYDCVQGEMVFEGDKLWWTSGVFEMRYHHGGKHNVMAISLPFEVRIGRFDEDDTVMDSNGLLRSAVEDALLPVVRNCFDRDPEIAPNTVEESFGSLVERDGKYARRVVYAIHQMFALELAPGVVAADGNVKKLAWRICVAKQALVRTIFICYR
;
A
#
# COMPACT_ATOMS: atom_id res chain seq x y z
N SER A 1 -4.77 8.52 8.96
CA SER A 1 -5.55 7.41 9.50
C SER A 1 -6.84 7.27 8.72
N LEU A 2 -7.18 6.06 8.34
CA LEU A 2 -8.42 5.72 7.67
C LEU A 2 -9.52 5.47 8.71
N ALA A 3 -10.72 5.98 8.47
CA ALA A 3 -11.90 5.71 9.28
C ALA A 3 -12.93 4.95 8.43
N PHE A 4 -13.62 3.98 9.02
CA PHE A 4 -14.70 3.25 8.36
C PHE A 4 -16.02 4.00 8.46
N ASN A 5 -16.79 4.00 7.37
CA ASN A 5 -18.18 4.45 7.37
C ASN A 5 -19.10 3.26 7.60
N GLU A 6 -19.98 3.34 8.60
CA GLU A 6 -21.01 2.34 8.85
C GLU A 6 -22.07 2.36 7.74
N ARG A 7 -22.37 1.21 7.15
CA ARG A 7 -23.55 1.03 6.29
C ARG A 7 -24.74 0.60 7.16
N SER A 8 -25.79 1.39 7.12
CA SER A 8 -27.09 1.02 7.68
C SER A 8 -27.67 -0.19 6.92
N THR A 9 -27.95 -1.28 7.64
CA THR A 9 -28.64 -2.47 7.12
C THR A 9 -30.16 -2.26 7.07
N GLY A 10 -30.62 -1.28 6.29
CA GLY A 10 -32.03 -1.14 5.96
C GLY A 10 -32.36 -1.94 4.69
N LYS A 11 -33.39 -2.79 4.79
CA LYS A 11 -33.99 -3.51 3.63
C LYS A 11 -34.74 -2.54 2.72
N GLU A 12 -34.07 -1.62 2.06
CA GLU A 12 -34.68 -0.82 0.97
C GLU A 12 -33.67 -0.66 -0.16
N GLY A 13 -34.18 -0.76 -1.37
CA GLY A 13 -33.48 -0.93 -2.60
C GLY A 13 -32.28 -0.01 -2.80
N LEU A 14 -31.17 -0.63 -3.19
CA LEU A 14 -29.92 0.00 -3.58
C LEU A 14 -30.09 0.87 -4.84
N THR A 15 -30.66 2.06 -4.69
CA THR A 15 -30.34 3.17 -5.56
C THR A 15 -29.34 4.04 -4.81
N GLY A 16 -28.07 3.70 -4.91
CA GLY A 16 -26.98 4.51 -4.38
C GLY A 16 -26.93 5.83 -5.12
N ARG A 17 -27.68 6.83 -4.67
CA ARG A 17 -27.34 8.23 -4.93
C ARG A 17 -26.09 8.53 -4.13
N PHE A 18 -24.96 8.64 -4.81
CA PHE A 18 -23.83 9.40 -4.29
C PHE A 18 -24.35 10.81 -4.00
N PRO A 19 -23.99 11.41 -2.84
CA PRO A 19 -24.32 12.81 -2.60
C PRO A 19 -23.61 13.67 -3.65
N SER A 20 -24.32 14.18 -4.62
CA SER A 20 -23.81 15.01 -5.71
C SER A 20 -23.64 16.48 -5.32
N GLU A 21 -23.60 16.82 -4.05
CA GLU A 21 -23.42 18.20 -3.59
C GLU A 21 -22.58 18.27 -2.30
N ARG A 22 -21.29 17.93 -2.42
CA ARG A 22 -20.25 18.55 -1.60
C ARG A 22 -19.12 18.92 -2.52
N THR A 23 -19.04 20.19 -2.85
CA THR A 23 -17.98 20.86 -3.59
C THR A 23 -16.67 21.00 -2.80
N ASP A 24 -16.52 20.32 -1.67
CA ASP A 24 -15.23 20.12 -1.05
C ASP A 24 -14.53 19.02 -1.86
N GLU A 25 -13.53 19.38 -2.66
CA GLU A 25 -12.69 18.45 -3.41
C GLU A 25 -12.20 17.36 -2.45
N TYR A 26 -12.80 16.18 -2.55
CA TYR A 26 -12.34 15.01 -1.83
C TYR A 26 -10.93 14.68 -2.33
N LYS A 27 -9.92 15.05 -1.55
CA LYS A 27 -8.56 14.59 -1.80
C LYS A 27 -8.41 13.19 -1.20
N PRO A 28 -8.29 12.16 -2.04
CA PRO A 28 -8.05 10.81 -1.53
C PRO A 28 -6.77 10.81 -0.70
N LEU A 29 -6.75 10.03 0.37
CA LEU A 29 -5.52 9.78 1.10
C LEU A 29 -4.54 9.07 0.17
N MET A 30 -3.29 9.52 0.18
CA MET A 30 -2.23 8.94 -0.63
C MET A 30 -1.15 8.34 0.27
N PHE A 31 -0.72 7.16 -0.10
CA PHE A 31 0.39 6.45 0.54
C PHE A 31 1.48 6.18 -0.50
N GLU A 32 2.71 6.27 -0.05
CA GLU A 32 3.83 5.84 -0.88
C GLU A 32 3.93 4.32 -0.92
N TYR A 33 4.39 3.79 -2.03
CA TYR A 33 4.61 2.38 -2.25
C TYR A 33 5.47 1.76 -1.14
N GLY A 34 4.95 0.68 -0.54
CA GLY A 34 5.60 -0.02 0.57
C GLY A 34 5.60 0.71 1.91
N ALA A 35 4.99 1.89 2.01
CA ALA A 35 4.83 2.57 3.29
C ALA A 35 3.78 1.85 4.15
N PRO A 36 4.01 1.73 5.49
CA PRO A 36 3.03 1.16 6.41
C PRO A 36 1.72 1.96 6.41
N ILE A 37 0.59 1.25 6.35
CA ILE A 37 -0.75 1.84 6.37
C ILE A 37 -1.36 1.63 7.75
N LYS A 38 -1.47 2.69 8.55
CA LYS A 38 -2.12 2.66 9.85
C LYS A 38 -3.62 2.86 9.72
N VAL A 39 -4.37 1.95 10.31
CA VAL A 39 -5.84 1.92 10.25
C VAL A 39 -6.41 2.03 11.66
N LYS A 40 -7.37 2.93 11.85
CA LYS A 40 -8.21 3.00 13.04
C LYS A 40 -9.57 2.41 12.72
N TRP A 41 -10.05 1.55 13.61
CA TRP A 41 -11.37 0.95 13.49
C TRP A 41 -12.23 1.22 14.73
N ARG A 42 -13.55 1.17 14.56
CA ARG A 42 -14.53 1.20 15.64
C ARG A 42 -15.57 0.13 15.43
N ALA A 43 -15.99 -0.48 16.51
CA ALA A 43 -17.00 -1.53 16.50
C ALA A 43 -17.93 -1.41 17.74
N PRO A 44 -19.13 -2.01 17.71
CA PRO A 44 -19.96 -2.15 18.91
C PRO A 44 -19.19 -2.83 20.04
N LYS A 45 -19.53 -2.48 21.29
CA LYS A 45 -18.87 -3.02 22.50
C LYS A 45 -18.77 -4.56 22.53
N HIS A 46 -19.75 -5.23 21.92
CA HIS A 46 -19.83 -6.70 21.86
C HIS A 46 -19.56 -7.24 20.46
N HIS A 47 -18.60 -6.64 19.75
CA HIS A 47 -18.17 -7.19 18.46
C HIS A 47 -17.49 -8.57 18.63
N SER A 48 -17.42 -9.35 17.56
CA SER A 48 -16.82 -10.67 17.63
C SER A 48 -15.29 -10.61 17.79
N LYS A 49 -14.72 -11.49 18.60
CA LYS A 49 -13.27 -11.68 18.70
C LYS A 49 -12.65 -12.14 17.36
N SER A 50 -13.45 -12.74 16.49
CA SER A 50 -13.04 -13.19 15.16
C SER A 50 -13.25 -12.12 14.07
N ASP A 51 -13.49 -10.87 14.44
CA ASP A 51 -13.57 -9.77 13.47
C ASP A 51 -12.19 -9.43 12.93
N TRP A 52 -12.14 -9.00 11.67
CA TRP A 52 -10.90 -8.66 11.01
C TRP A 52 -11.08 -7.57 9.96
N VAL A 53 -9.98 -6.91 9.62
CA VAL A 53 -9.92 -5.89 8.56
C VAL A 53 -9.03 -6.42 7.45
N GLY A 54 -9.49 -6.31 6.21
CA GLY A 54 -8.73 -6.68 5.02
C GLY A 54 -8.42 -5.49 4.13
N LEU A 55 -7.29 -5.57 3.44
CA LEU A 55 -6.86 -4.61 2.42
C LEU A 55 -7.20 -5.16 1.02
N TYR A 56 -7.95 -4.40 0.26
CA TYR A 56 -8.46 -4.78 -1.07
C TYR A 56 -8.08 -3.77 -2.12
N MET A 57 -7.80 -4.23 -3.33
CA MET A 57 -7.79 -3.36 -4.50
C MET A 57 -9.24 -3.01 -4.84
N VAL A 58 -9.50 -1.75 -5.12
CA VAL A 58 -10.79 -1.32 -5.69
C VAL A 58 -10.80 -1.80 -7.13
N ALA A 59 -11.62 -2.81 -7.42
CA ALA A 59 -11.86 -3.22 -8.79
C ALA A 59 -12.76 -2.17 -9.44
N ASP A 60 -12.46 -1.81 -10.66
CA ASP A 60 -13.22 -0.86 -11.51
C ASP A 60 -14.63 -1.40 -11.87
N ASN A 61 -15.12 -2.33 -11.08
CA ASN A 61 -16.29 -3.11 -11.37
C ASN A 61 -17.38 -2.81 -10.34
N ALA A 62 -18.41 -2.07 -10.78
CA ALA A 62 -19.64 -1.80 -10.04
C ALA A 62 -20.46 -3.08 -9.75
N SER A 63 -19.92 -4.29 -9.98
CA SER A 63 -20.62 -5.53 -9.78
C SER A 63 -20.74 -5.90 -8.32
N ARG A 64 -21.84 -6.55 -7.95
CA ARG A 64 -22.10 -7.13 -6.61
C ARG A 64 -21.08 -8.21 -6.22
N GLU A 65 -20.14 -8.55 -7.06
CA GLU A 65 -19.06 -9.51 -6.83
C GLU A 65 -17.90 -8.93 -6.01
N VAL A 66 -17.91 -7.65 -5.71
CA VAL A 66 -16.94 -6.97 -4.83
C VAL A 66 -16.75 -7.70 -3.49
N THR A 67 -17.76 -8.42 -3.00
CA THR A 67 -17.66 -9.21 -1.76
C THR A 67 -16.93 -10.54 -1.93
N ARG A 68 -16.68 -10.99 -3.17
CA ARG A 68 -16.01 -12.27 -3.45
C ARG A 68 -14.50 -12.13 -3.70
N VAL A 69 -14.00 -10.90 -3.83
CA VAL A 69 -12.57 -10.67 -4.00
C VAL A 69 -11.86 -11.02 -2.70
N SER A 70 -10.86 -11.89 -2.79
CA SER A 70 -10.04 -12.26 -1.63
C SER A 70 -9.06 -11.16 -1.27
N SER A 71 -8.83 -10.91 0.03
CA SER A 71 -7.71 -10.10 0.51
C SER A 71 -6.34 -10.76 0.25
N ALA A 72 -6.35 -12.01 -0.21
CA ALA A 72 -5.15 -12.81 -0.48
C ALA A 72 -4.14 -12.82 0.69
N GLY A 73 -4.65 -12.99 1.91
CA GLY A 73 -3.84 -13.01 3.13
C GLY A 73 -3.47 -11.63 3.70
N ARG A 74 -3.92 -10.53 3.06
CA ARG A 74 -3.66 -9.17 3.51
C ARG A 74 -4.76 -8.71 4.45
N TRP A 75 -4.76 -9.26 5.66
CA TRP A 75 -5.71 -8.94 6.69
C TRP A 75 -5.08 -8.98 8.08
N VAL A 76 -5.68 -8.25 9.02
CA VAL A 76 -5.27 -8.16 10.42
C VAL A 76 -6.51 -8.38 11.28
N ALA A 77 -6.39 -9.19 12.32
CA ALA A 77 -7.46 -9.37 13.32
C ALA A 77 -7.69 -8.08 14.11
N THR A 78 -8.91 -7.85 14.59
CA THR A 78 -9.22 -6.67 15.42
C THR A 78 -8.75 -6.83 16.85
N VAL A 79 -8.67 -8.06 17.33
CA VAL A 79 -8.16 -8.42 18.65
C VAL A 79 -7.31 -9.69 18.52
N PRO A 80 -6.35 -9.91 19.43
CA PRO A 80 -5.63 -11.17 19.49
C PRO A 80 -6.61 -12.34 19.63
N ASN A 81 -6.44 -13.35 18.81
CA ASN A 81 -7.22 -14.58 18.94
C ASN A 81 -6.73 -15.36 20.17
N GLU A 82 -7.63 -16.09 20.82
CA GLU A 82 -7.30 -16.98 21.92
C GLU A 82 -6.42 -18.17 21.51
N TYR A 83 -6.25 -18.34 20.20
CA TYR A 83 -5.37 -19.34 19.57
C TYR A 83 -4.04 -18.66 19.25
N GLU A 84 -3.00 -19.11 19.93
CA GLU A 84 -1.59 -18.75 19.80
C GLU A 84 -1.19 -17.99 18.52
N GLU A 85 -0.44 -16.91 18.67
CA GLU A 85 0.23 -16.06 17.68
C GLU A 85 0.04 -16.45 16.21
N THR A 86 -1.18 -16.22 15.69
CA THR A 86 -1.42 -16.41 14.27
C THR A 86 -0.78 -15.25 13.50
N PRO A 87 -0.35 -15.44 12.25
CA PRO A 87 0.11 -14.33 11.40
C PRO A 87 -0.91 -13.19 11.26
N ALA A 88 -2.19 -13.47 11.56
CA ALA A 88 -3.28 -12.50 11.56
C ALA A 88 -3.21 -11.51 12.73
N ASP A 89 -2.61 -11.90 13.84
CA ASP A 89 -2.44 -11.05 15.03
C ASP A 89 -1.27 -10.06 14.84
N ARG A 90 -0.40 -10.31 13.87
CA ARG A 90 0.65 -9.36 13.50
C ARG A 90 0.02 -8.13 12.86
N GLY A 91 0.37 -6.98 13.39
CA GLY A 91 -0.14 -5.68 12.95
C GLY A 91 -1.18 -5.09 13.88
N ILE A 92 -1.67 -5.79 14.92
CA ILE A 92 -2.50 -5.20 15.96
C ILE A 92 -1.63 -4.27 16.81
N LEU A 93 -2.00 -2.99 16.89
CA LEU A 93 -1.34 -2.00 17.72
C LEU A 93 -2.11 -1.73 19.02
N VAL A 94 -3.43 -1.56 18.90
CA VAL A 94 -4.34 -1.34 20.01
C VAL A 94 -5.63 -2.11 19.76
N ALA A 95 -6.11 -2.83 20.76
CA ALA A 95 -7.36 -3.59 20.68
C ALA A 95 -8.34 -3.20 21.80
N ASN A 96 -9.61 -3.14 21.45
CA ASN A 96 -10.74 -2.99 22.40
C ASN A 96 -10.65 -1.81 23.39
N GLN A 97 -10.10 -0.69 22.94
CA GLN A 97 -10.09 0.53 23.75
C GLN A 97 -11.52 1.09 23.85
N PRO A 98 -12.11 1.22 25.06
CA PRO A 98 -13.46 1.74 25.24
C PRO A 98 -13.57 3.21 24.79
N VAL A 99 -14.68 3.53 24.10
CA VAL A 99 -15.04 4.91 23.73
C VAL A 99 -16.47 5.14 24.19
N LEU A 100 -16.66 6.01 25.18
CA LEU A 100 -17.96 6.37 25.71
C LEU A 100 -18.55 7.55 24.95
N GLY A 101 -19.84 7.51 24.67
CA GLY A 101 -20.55 8.61 24.05
C GLY A 101 -20.08 8.99 22.65
N ALA A 102 -19.59 8.02 21.85
CA ALA A 102 -19.24 8.25 20.46
C ALA A 102 -20.47 8.75 19.69
N LYS A 103 -20.31 9.77 18.85
CA LYS A 103 -21.40 10.35 18.04
C LYS A 103 -21.60 9.58 16.74
N ARG A 104 -22.84 9.28 16.39
CA ARG A 104 -23.25 8.84 15.06
C ARG A 104 -23.51 10.03 14.14
N ALA A 105 -23.66 9.75 12.86
CA ALA A 105 -23.97 10.76 11.84
C ALA A 105 -25.35 11.44 12.09
N ASP A 106 -26.28 10.76 12.73
CA ASP A 106 -27.60 11.28 13.13
C ASP A 106 -27.58 12.12 14.44
N GLY A 107 -26.38 12.31 15.03
CA GLY A 107 -26.18 13.04 16.28
C GLY A 107 -26.40 12.22 17.55
N SER A 108 -26.90 10.99 17.47
CA SER A 108 -27.05 10.10 18.62
C SER A 108 -25.70 9.66 19.17
N THR A 109 -25.65 9.31 20.46
CA THR A 109 -24.44 8.79 21.11
C THR A 109 -24.56 7.31 21.39
N TYR A 110 -23.41 6.59 21.32
CA TYR A 110 -23.35 5.19 21.66
C TYR A 110 -21.98 4.84 22.25
N ASP A 111 -21.95 3.78 23.04
CA ASP A 111 -20.69 3.23 23.53
C ASP A 111 -20.15 2.21 22.52
N CYS A 112 -18.88 2.32 22.22
CA CYS A 112 -18.20 1.44 21.30
C CYS A 112 -16.80 1.08 21.80
N VAL A 113 -16.13 0.24 21.08
CA VAL A 113 -14.70 -0.01 21.22
C VAL A 113 -13.99 0.44 19.95
N GLN A 114 -12.76 0.82 20.10
CA GLN A 114 -11.89 1.16 18.97
C GLN A 114 -10.56 0.43 19.08
N GLY A 115 -9.87 0.34 17.97
CA GLY A 115 -8.52 -0.17 17.91
C GLY A 115 -7.73 0.46 16.80
N GLU A 116 -6.45 0.15 16.79
CA GLU A 116 -5.50 0.55 15.77
C GLU A 116 -4.74 -0.66 15.28
N MET A 117 -4.44 -0.68 13.99
CA MET A 117 -3.65 -1.72 13.36
C MET A 117 -2.77 -1.13 12.26
N VAL A 118 -1.75 -1.89 11.86
CA VAL A 118 -0.87 -1.53 10.76
C VAL A 118 -0.82 -2.64 9.73
N PHE A 119 -0.86 -2.25 8.46
CA PHE A 119 -0.57 -3.11 7.32
C PHE A 119 0.82 -2.76 6.82
N GLU A 120 1.72 -3.74 6.89
CA GLU A 120 3.12 -3.60 6.47
C GLU A 120 3.65 -4.94 5.96
N GLY A 121 4.81 -4.94 5.34
CA GLY A 121 5.44 -6.16 4.84
C GLY A 121 4.55 -6.95 3.89
N ASP A 122 4.34 -8.21 4.20
CA ASP A 122 3.53 -9.12 3.39
C ASP A 122 2.02 -8.84 3.48
N LYS A 123 1.59 -7.91 4.34
CA LYS A 123 0.20 -7.43 4.40
C LYS A 123 -0.09 -6.33 3.36
N LEU A 124 0.90 -5.87 2.60
CA LEU A 124 0.74 -4.91 1.51
C LEU A 124 0.59 -5.61 0.15
N TRP A 125 -0.08 -4.94 -0.80
CA TRP A 125 -0.25 -5.47 -2.16
C TRP A 125 0.99 -5.34 -3.05
N TRP A 126 1.96 -4.59 -2.68
CA TRP A 126 3.18 -4.35 -3.44
C TRP A 126 2.91 -3.98 -4.92
N THR A 127 1.88 -3.18 -5.11
CA THR A 127 1.51 -2.59 -6.40
C THR A 127 0.91 -1.20 -6.15
N SER A 128 1.02 -0.31 -7.12
CA SER A 128 0.32 0.98 -7.12
C SER A 128 -1.14 0.78 -7.55
N GLY A 129 -2.01 1.69 -7.15
CA GLY A 129 -3.43 1.64 -7.49
C GLY A 129 -4.32 2.19 -6.39
N VAL A 130 -5.62 2.00 -6.56
CA VAL A 130 -6.65 2.44 -5.61
C VAL A 130 -7.06 1.26 -4.73
N PHE A 131 -7.12 1.50 -3.44
CA PHE A 131 -7.39 0.48 -2.42
C PHE A 131 -8.48 0.93 -1.46
N GLU A 132 -9.06 -0.04 -0.75
CA GLU A 132 -10.00 0.17 0.34
C GLU A 132 -9.76 -0.84 1.46
N MET A 133 -10.13 -0.45 2.69
CA MET A 133 -10.18 -1.35 3.83
C MET A 133 -11.61 -1.84 4.02
N ARG A 134 -11.78 -3.13 4.32
CA ARG A 134 -13.07 -3.73 4.64
C ARG A 134 -13.03 -4.37 6.00
N TYR A 135 -14.02 -4.03 6.85
CA TYR A 135 -14.22 -4.65 8.15
C TYR A 135 -15.17 -5.86 8.00
N HIS A 136 -14.75 -7.00 8.47
CA HIS A 136 -15.45 -8.27 8.38
C HIS A 136 -15.83 -8.79 9.76
N HIS A 137 -17.01 -9.42 9.86
CA HIS A 137 -17.58 -9.88 11.11
C HIS A 137 -17.52 -11.38 11.29
N GLY A 138 -17.18 -11.82 12.52
CA GLY A 138 -17.35 -13.20 12.98
C GLY A 138 -16.52 -14.25 12.22
N GLY A 139 -15.32 -13.88 11.76
CA GLY A 139 -14.45 -14.78 10.99
C GLY A 139 -14.97 -15.08 9.57
N LYS A 140 -16.07 -14.45 9.16
CA LYS A 140 -16.71 -14.63 7.85
C LYS A 140 -16.33 -13.51 6.89
N HIS A 141 -16.70 -13.66 5.62
CA HIS A 141 -16.49 -12.64 4.60
C HIS A 141 -17.62 -11.60 4.52
N ASN A 142 -18.47 -11.52 5.53
CA ASN A 142 -19.53 -10.50 5.60
C ASN A 142 -18.90 -9.13 5.84
N VAL A 143 -19.04 -8.22 4.89
CA VAL A 143 -18.53 -6.86 4.98
C VAL A 143 -19.50 -6.00 5.77
N MET A 144 -19.07 -5.48 6.90
CA MET A 144 -19.86 -4.60 7.78
C MET A 144 -19.57 -3.13 7.54
N ALA A 145 -18.33 -2.79 7.16
CA ALA A 145 -17.93 -1.43 6.85
C ALA A 145 -16.83 -1.41 5.78
N ILE A 146 -16.80 -0.34 4.99
CA ILE A 146 -15.80 -0.09 3.97
C ILE A 146 -15.24 1.31 4.19
N SER A 147 -13.92 1.48 4.10
CA SER A 147 -13.29 2.79 4.14
C SER A 147 -13.59 3.58 2.86
N LEU A 148 -13.35 4.88 2.90
CA LEU A 148 -13.17 5.62 1.67
C LEU A 148 -11.95 5.04 0.90
N PRO A 149 -11.99 5.06 -0.44
CA PRO A 149 -10.86 4.62 -1.24
C PRO A 149 -9.66 5.54 -1.01
N PHE A 150 -8.46 4.97 -1.10
CA PHE A 150 -7.19 5.67 -1.00
C PHE A 150 -6.24 5.16 -2.09
N GLU A 151 -5.23 5.95 -2.40
CA GLU A 151 -4.27 5.64 -3.45
C GLU A 151 -2.93 5.22 -2.84
N VAL A 152 -2.33 4.16 -3.39
CA VAL A 152 -0.92 3.82 -3.22
C VAL A 152 -0.22 4.13 -4.53
N ARG A 153 0.81 4.97 -4.51
CA ARG A 153 1.48 5.38 -5.73
C ARG A 153 3.00 5.39 -5.62
N ILE A 154 3.60 5.32 -6.78
CA ILE A 154 5.00 5.63 -7.02
C ILE A 154 5.01 6.76 -8.04
N GLY A 155 5.70 7.86 -7.74
CA GLY A 155 5.86 8.95 -8.70
C GLY A 155 6.72 8.52 -9.89
N ARG A 156 6.37 8.99 -11.09
CA ARG A 156 7.25 8.92 -12.26
C ARG A 156 8.39 9.89 -12.03
N PHE A 157 9.60 9.40 -12.13
CA PHE A 157 10.80 10.18 -11.89
C PHE A 157 11.38 10.76 -13.17
N ASP A 158 11.23 10.04 -14.27
CA ASP A 158 11.79 10.41 -15.57
C ASP A 158 10.94 11.43 -16.35
N GLU A 159 9.86 11.92 -15.76
CA GLU A 159 9.02 13.01 -16.30
C GLU A 159 9.37 14.38 -15.71
N ASP A 160 10.28 14.44 -14.74
CA ASP A 160 10.72 15.68 -14.11
C ASP A 160 11.99 16.21 -14.79
N ASP A 161 11.86 17.28 -15.56
CA ASP A 161 12.97 17.90 -16.28
C ASP A 161 14.08 18.43 -15.36
N THR A 162 13.79 18.64 -14.07
CA THR A 162 14.80 19.14 -13.09
C THR A 162 15.83 18.09 -12.72
N VAL A 163 15.56 16.79 -12.99
CA VAL A 163 16.45 15.67 -12.70
C VAL A 163 17.25 15.21 -13.92
N MET A 164 17.20 15.98 -15.01
CA MET A 164 17.91 15.72 -16.24
C MET A 164 18.93 16.81 -16.55
N ASP A 165 20.03 16.42 -17.18
CA ASP A 165 20.99 17.30 -17.81
C ASP A 165 21.12 16.98 -19.31
N SER A 166 22.07 17.65 -20.00
CA SER A 166 22.34 17.41 -21.43
C SER A 166 22.75 15.94 -21.76
N ASN A 167 23.13 15.18 -20.77
CA ASN A 167 23.58 13.78 -20.88
C ASN A 167 22.51 12.75 -20.45
N GLY A 168 21.37 13.21 -19.96
CA GLY A 168 20.26 12.40 -19.47
C GLY A 168 20.02 12.52 -17.97
N LEU A 169 19.54 11.46 -17.32
CA LEU A 169 19.22 11.49 -15.89
C LEU A 169 20.47 11.72 -15.03
N LEU A 170 20.36 12.65 -14.09
CA LEU A 170 21.37 12.89 -13.07
C LEU A 170 21.45 11.72 -12.10
N ARG A 171 22.59 11.06 -12.05
CA ARG A 171 22.79 9.85 -11.25
C ARG A 171 22.52 10.07 -9.77
N SER A 172 22.98 11.17 -9.17
CA SER A 172 22.73 11.51 -7.77
C SER A 172 21.25 11.65 -7.48
N ALA A 173 20.51 12.31 -8.36
CA ALA A 173 19.06 12.45 -8.22
C ALA A 173 18.34 11.11 -8.30
N VAL A 174 18.80 10.19 -9.17
CA VAL A 174 18.29 8.81 -9.22
C VAL A 174 18.62 8.04 -7.93
N GLU A 175 19.84 8.17 -7.40
CA GLU A 175 20.26 7.56 -6.13
C GLU A 175 19.37 8.03 -4.98
N ASP A 176 19.14 9.34 -4.86
CA ASP A 176 18.34 9.96 -3.80
C ASP A 176 16.86 9.55 -3.87
N ALA A 177 16.30 9.45 -5.08
CA ALA A 177 14.91 9.01 -5.25
C ALA A 177 14.73 7.50 -5.02
N LEU A 178 15.71 6.69 -5.41
CA LEU A 178 15.61 5.24 -5.36
C LEU A 178 15.83 4.68 -3.95
N LEU A 179 16.72 5.28 -3.16
CA LEU A 179 17.06 4.77 -1.81
C LEU A 179 15.84 4.62 -0.89
N PRO A 180 14.96 5.62 -0.69
CA PRO A 180 13.80 5.48 0.18
C PRO A 180 12.81 4.43 -0.33
N VAL A 181 12.65 4.29 -1.65
CA VAL A 181 11.77 3.28 -2.26
C VAL A 181 12.34 1.88 -2.04
N VAL A 182 13.64 1.69 -2.23
CA VAL A 182 14.31 0.41 -1.95
C VAL A 182 14.20 0.05 -0.47
N ARG A 183 14.39 1.00 0.44
CA ARG A 183 14.18 0.78 1.89
C ARG A 183 12.76 0.29 2.20
N ASN A 184 11.75 0.87 1.56
CA ASN A 184 10.38 0.39 1.69
C ASN A 184 10.25 -1.05 1.19
N CYS A 185 10.89 -1.41 0.06
CA CYS A 185 10.87 -2.77 -0.48
C CYS A 185 11.42 -3.82 0.49
N PHE A 186 12.31 -3.43 1.39
CA PHE A 186 12.85 -4.25 2.47
C PHE A 186 12.12 -4.08 3.81
N ASP A 187 10.83 -3.70 3.75
CA ASP A 187 9.95 -3.54 4.91
C ASP A 187 10.44 -2.48 5.92
N ARG A 188 11.39 -1.61 5.54
CA ARG A 188 12.11 -0.66 6.41
C ARG A 188 12.79 -1.33 7.60
N ASP A 189 13.03 -2.62 7.51
CA ASP A 189 13.71 -3.37 8.56
C ASP A 189 15.14 -2.84 8.73
N PRO A 190 15.51 -2.32 9.91
CA PRO A 190 16.82 -1.71 10.11
C PRO A 190 17.99 -2.70 9.98
N GLU A 191 17.73 -4.01 10.08
CA GLU A 191 18.76 -5.04 9.94
C GLU A 191 19.06 -5.40 8.48
N ILE A 192 18.09 -5.17 7.56
CA ILE A 192 18.23 -5.62 6.19
C ILE A 192 18.03 -4.52 5.13
N ALA A 193 17.34 -3.43 5.48
CA ALA A 193 17.13 -2.32 4.55
C ALA A 193 18.40 -1.46 4.44
N PRO A 194 18.85 -1.11 3.22
CA PRO A 194 20.05 -0.29 3.07
C PRO A 194 19.84 1.12 3.64
N ASN A 195 20.78 1.65 4.39
CA ASN A 195 20.77 3.00 4.92
C ASN A 195 21.47 3.99 3.98
N THR A 196 22.40 3.49 3.17
CA THR A 196 23.16 4.26 2.18
C THR A 196 23.07 3.62 0.81
N VAL A 197 23.42 4.38 -0.22
CA VAL A 197 23.37 3.91 -1.62
C VAL A 197 24.43 2.82 -1.91
N GLU A 198 25.49 2.75 -1.11
CA GLU A 198 26.57 1.77 -1.22
C GLU A 198 26.28 0.45 -0.51
N GLU A 199 25.43 0.45 0.51
CA GLU A 199 25.11 -0.77 1.27
C GLU A 199 24.57 -1.88 0.39
N SER A 200 25.14 -3.07 0.58
CA SER A 200 24.79 -4.23 -0.22
C SER A 200 23.58 -4.97 0.35
N PHE A 201 22.63 -5.26 -0.53
CA PHE A 201 21.48 -6.13 -0.27
C PHE A 201 21.42 -7.37 -1.18
N GLY A 202 22.46 -7.60 -2.01
CA GLY A 202 22.43 -8.65 -3.04
C GLY A 202 22.18 -10.05 -2.48
N SER A 203 22.85 -10.43 -1.39
CA SER A 203 22.68 -11.75 -0.76
C SER A 203 21.27 -11.98 -0.20
N LEU A 204 20.58 -10.92 0.26
CA LEU A 204 19.20 -11.00 0.73
C LEU A 204 18.23 -11.22 -0.43
N VAL A 205 18.44 -10.51 -1.51
CA VAL A 205 17.64 -10.61 -2.74
C VAL A 205 17.79 -11.98 -3.40
N GLU A 206 18.99 -12.55 -3.39
CA GLU A 206 19.23 -13.92 -3.84
C GLU A 206 18.50 -14.95 -2.98
N ARG A 207 18.52 -14.76 -1.67
CA ARG A 207 17.86 -15.68 -0.73
C ARG A 207 16.33 -15.59 -0.78
N ASP A 208 15.77 -14.36 -0.93
CA ASP A 208 14.34 -14.13 -1.00
C ASP A 208 13.98 -13.22 -2.19
N GLY A 209 13.59 -13.85 -3.29
CA GLY A 209 13.22 -13.16 -4.54
C GLY A 209 12.02 -12.21 -4.43
N LYS A 210 11.30 -12.15 -3.28
CA LYS A 210 10.21 -11.18 -3.09
C LYS A 210 10.74 -9.75 -3.10
N TYR A 211 11.90 -9.50 -2.49
CA TYR A 211 12.52 -8.18 -2.46
C TYR A 211 12.94 -7.72 -3.86
N ALA A 212 13.54 -8.62 -4.66
CA ALA A 212 13.87 -8.32 -6.04
C ALA A 212 12.65 -7.90 -6.86
N ARG A 213 11.53 -8.65 -6.74
CA ARG A 213 10.29 -8.34 -7.47
C ARG A 213 9.71 -6.98 -7.07
N ARG A 214 9.75 -6.63 -5.77
CA ARG A 214 9.31 -5.32 -5.26
C ARG A 214 10.15 -4.19 -5.84
N VAL A 215 11.47 -4.34 -5.87
CA VAL A 215 12.40 -3.34 -6.43
C VAL A 215 12.23 -3.21 -7.94
N VAL A 216 12.12 -4.33 -8.68
CA VAL A 216 11.86 -4.31 -10.13
C VAL A 216 10.57 -3.58 -10.46
N TYR A 217 9.49 -3.87 -9.72
CA TYR A 217 8.22 -3.17 -9.91
C TYR A 217 8.37 -1.66 -9.67
N ALA A 218 9.04 -1.27 -8.60
CA ALA A 218 9.28 0.14 -8.29
C ALA A 218 10.08 0.85 -9.42
N ILE A 219 11.16 0.24 -9.89
CA ILE A 219 11.98 0.78 -11.00
C ILE A 219 11.14 0.91 -12.28
N HIS A 220 10.29 -0.09 -12.57
CA HIS A 220 9.40 0.00 -13.73
C HIS A 220 8.43 1.19 -13.61
N GLN A 221 7.83 1.40 -12.44
CA GLN A 221 6.91 2.52 -12.22
C GLN A 221 7.62 3.88 -12.27
N MET A 222 8.81 3.99 -11.68
CA MET A 222 9.55 5.27 -11.60
C MET A 222 10.17 5.67 -12.94
N PHE A 223 10.68 4.71 -13.71
CA PHE A 223 11.56 4.97 -14.85
C PHE A 223 11.08 4.34 -16.17
N ALA A 224 9.93 3.63 -16.20
CA ALA A 224 9.47 2.83 -17.34
C ALA A 224 10.57 1.90 -17.90
N LEU A 225 11.35 1.28 -17.01
CA LEU A 225 12.38 0.32 -17.36
C LEU A 225 12.02 -1.07 -16.86
N GLU A 226 12.13 -2.06 -17.73
CA GLU A 226 11.99 -3.45 -17.36
C GLU A 226 13.35 -4.05 -17.02
N LEU A 227 13.51 -4.51 -15.78
CA LEU A 227 14.68 -5.22 -15.31
C LEU A 227 14.29 -6.63 -14.89
N ALA A 228 15.15 -7.59 -15.15
CA ALA A 228 14.98 -8.92 -14.57
C ALA A 228 15.34 -8.91 -13.08
N PRO A 229 14.66 -9.69 -12.22
CA PRO A 229 14.99 -9.76 -10.79
C PRO A 229 16.45 -10.13 -10.51
N GLY A 230 17.06 -10.99 -11.33
CA GLY A 230 18.47 -11.35 -11.22
C GLY A 230 19.44 -10.17 -11.41
N VAL A 231 19.02 -9.13 -12.14
CA VAL A 231 19.84 -7.90 -12.31
C VAL A 231 19.92 -7.14 -11.00
N VAL A 232 18.82 -7.06 -10.26
CA VAL A 232 18.79 -6.40 -8.93
C VAL A 232 19.71 -7.11 -7.94
N ALA A 233 19.73 -8.44 -7.97
CA ALA A 233 20.65 -9.25 -7.16
C ALA A 233 22.12 -9.02 -7.56
N ALA A 234 22.42 -9.03 -8.84
CA ALA A 234 23.77 -8.86 -9.37
C ALA A 234 24.34 -7.45 -9.09
N ASP A 235 23.53 -6.41 -9.22
CA ASP A 235 23.95 -5.05 -8.86
C ASP A 235 24.13 -4.90 -7.34
N GLY A 236 23.23 -5.46 -6.56
CA GLY A 236 23.33 -5.64 -5.12
C GLY A 236 23.36 -4.39 -4.27
N ASN A 237 23.26 -3.19 -4.84
CA ASN A 237 23.12 -1.91 -4.11
C ASN A 237 22.46 -0.83 -4.98
N VAL A 238 22.00 0.24 -4.33
CA VAL A 238 21.28 1.36 -4.98
C VAL A 238 22.17 2.09 -5.97
N LYS A 239 23.44 2.28 -5.65
CA LYS A 239 24.40 3.01 -6.48
C LYS A 239 24.63 2.38 -7.86
N LYS A 240 24.73 1.05 -7.92
CA LYS A 240 24.87 0.30 -9.18
C LYS A 240 23.56 0.28 -9.95
N LEU A 241 22.42 0.10 -9.27
CA LEU A 241 21.10 0.19 -9.90
C LEU A 241 20.88 1.55 -10.53
N ALA A 242 21.17 2.65 -9.83
CA ALA A 242 21.05 4.01 -10.35
C ALA A 242 21.93 4.21 -11.60
N TRP A 243 23.17 3.76 -11.57
CA TRP A 243 24.04 3.79 -12.75
C TRP A 243 23.44 3.04 -13.94
N ARG A 244 22.93 1.83 -13.71
CA ARG A 244 22.28 1.01 -14.74
C ARG A 244 21.06 1.70 -15.34
N ILE A 245 20.22 2.33 -14.50
CA ILE A 245 19.03 3.09 -14.93
C ILE A 245 19.46 4.24 -15.85
N CYS A 246 20.45 5.03 -15.44
CA CYS A 246 20.97 6.13 -16.25
C CYS A 246 21.48 5.65 -17.61
N VAL A 247 22.28 4.59 -17.63
CA VAL A 247 22.81 4.01 -18.89
C VAL A 247 21.70 3.51 -19.81
N ALA A 248 20.71 2.81 -19.25
CA ALA A 248 19.58 2.29 -20.02
C ALA A 248 18.74 3.43 -20.62
N LYS A 249 18.47 4.49 -19.87
CA LYS A 249 17.73 5.67 -20.35
C LYS A 249 18.47 6.43 -21.44
N GLN A 250 19.78 6.61 -21.32
CA GLN A 250 20.61 7.24 -22.36
C GLN A 250 20.60 6.41 -23.66
N ALA A 251 20.64 5.10 -23.59
CA ALA A 251 20.57 4.21 -24.74
C ALA A 251 19.23 4.35 -25.49
N LEU A 252 18.11 4.45 -24.76
CA LEU A 252 16.78 4.65 -25.35
C LEU A 252 16.67 5.98 -26.11
N VAL A 253 17.17 7.07 -25.52
CA VAL A 253 17.19 8.40 -26.17
C VAL A 253 18.00 8.37 -27.47
N ARG A 254 19.19 7.77 -27.45
CA ARG A 254 20.04 7.66 -28.65
C ARG A 254 19.40 6.81 -29.76
N THR A 255 18.69 5.78 -29.41
CA THR A 255 18.00 4.93 -30.40
C THR A 255 16.86 5.68 -31.11
N ILE A 256 16.12 6.52 -30.40
CA ILE A 256 15.06 7.36 -30.99
C ILE A 256 15.66 8.37 -31.99
N PHE A 257 16.81 9.00 -31.68
CA PHE A 257 17.46 9.93 -32.60
C PHE A 257 18.02 9.27 -33.86
N ILE A 258 18.45 8.02 -33.80
CA ILE A 258 18.96 7.29 -34.97
C ILE A 258 17.83 6.89 -35.94
N CYS A 259 16.61 6.67 -35.44
CA CYS A 259 15.44 6.35 -36.28
C CYS A 259 14.86 7.57 -37.02
N TYR A 260 15.24 8.80 -36.70
CA TYR A 260 14.77 10.04 -37.32
C TYR A 260 15.77 10.68 -38.30
N ARG A 261 16.86 10.03 -38.66
CA ARG A 261 17.75 10.43 -39.72
C ARG A 261 17.65 9.46 -40.94
#